data_21845c08b6dc440e7748b74fa09434cf
#
_entry.id   21845c08b6dc440e7748b74fa09434cf
#
_cell.length_a   1.000
_cell.length_b   1.000
_cell.length_c   1.000
_cell.angle_alpha   90.00
_cell.angle_beta   90.00
_cell.angle_gamma   90.00
#
_symmetry.space_group_name_H-M   'P 1'
#
loop_
_entity.id
_entity.type
_entity.pdbx_description
1 polymer ?
#
loop_
_entity_poly.entity_id
_entity_poly.type
_entity_poly.pdbx_seq_one_letter_code
_entity_poly.pdbx_strand_id
1 'polypeptide(L)'
;MARVENLLGALSITMADRFRAVGEAHRVSASEQASLVTLLAHPDRPVSWLGDVLGLTSSGVTRLVDRLVARGWVTRTPGTDARHRRLRLTGSGTKLARSLNRDREEVLADAVSGLTATDRADLERLLDSLVGALHEDLMSTMHTCRLCDRTVCRSGGVPCPLDHTVPADV
;
A
#
# COMPACT_ATOMS: atom_id res chain seq x y z
N MET A 1 4.97 -6.85 -29.09
CA MET A 1 4.17 -6.83 -27.83
C MET A 1 2.90 -7.62 -28.12
N ALA A 2 2.62 -8.65 -27.33
CA ALA A 2 1.40 -9.42 -27.51
C ALA A 2 0.19 -8.66 -26.94
N ARG A 3 -1.01 -9.13 -27.30
CA ARG A 3 -2.27 -8.46 -26.86
C ARG A 3 -2.42 -8.41 -25.34
N VAL A 4 -1.94 -9.44 -24.62
CA VAL A 4 -2.05 -9.52 -23.17
C VAL A 4 -1.21 -8.44 -22.46
N GLU A 5 0.02 -8.22 -22.90
CA GLU A 5 0.89 -7.17 -22.32
C GLU A 5 0.30 -5.77 -22.58
N ASN A 6 -0.30 -5.56 -23.75
CA ASN A 6 -0.94 -4.28 -24.06
C ASN A 6 -2.18 -4.02 -23.20
N LEU A 7 -3.00 -5.05 -22.96
CA LEU A 7 -4.16 -4.94 -22.07
C LEU A 7 -3.76 -4.73 -20.61
N LEU A 8 -2.71 -5.43 -20.15
CA LEU A 8 -2.16 -5.25 -18.81
C LEU A 8 -1.63 -3.82 -18.63
N GLY A 9 -0.91 -3.29 -19.62
CA GLY A 9 -0.44 -1.90 -19.61
C GLY A 9 -1.59 -0.89 -19.53
N ALA A 10 -2.63 -1.05 -20.35
CA ALA A 10 -3.81 -0.18 -20.33
C ALA A 10 -4.55 -0.24 -18.98
N LEU A 11 -4.74 -1.45 -18.43
CA LEU A 11 -5.35 -1.63 -17.11
C LEU A 11 -4.53 -0.94 -16.02
N SER A 12 -3.21 -1.14 -16.03
CA SER A 12 -2.29 -0.56 -15.03
C SER A 12 -2.36 0.97 -15.02
N ILE A 13 -2.37 1.63 -16.18
CA ILE A 13 -2.50 3.08 -16.31
C ILE A 13 -3.86 3.54 -15.78
N THR A 14 -4.94 2.88 -16.19
CA THR A 14 -6.29 3.23 -15.75
C THR A 14 -6.45 3.10 -14.23
N MET A 15 -5.93 2.02 -13.64
CA MET A 15 -5.97 1.83 -12.19
C MET A 15 -5.14 2.86 -11.44
N ALA A 16 -3.94 3.21 -11.94
CA ALA A 16 -3.12 4.26 -11.35
C ALA A 16 -3.85 5.63 -11.34
N ASP A 17 -4.52 5.98 -12.44
CA ASP A 17 -5.31 7.22 -12.53
C ASP A 17 -6.50 7.22 -11.56
N ARG A 18 -7.23 6.12 -11.45
CA ARG A 18 -8.34 5.98 -10.50
C ARG A 18 -7.86 6.09 -9.05
N PHE A 19 -6.73 5.47 -8.70
CA PHE A 19 -6.16 5.59 -7.35
C PHE A 19 -5.66 7.00 -7.04
N ARG A 20 -5.13 7.70 -8.03
CA ARG A 20 -4.79 9.11 -7.89
C ARG A 20 -6.03 9.95 -7.60
N ALA A 21 -7.13 9.73 -8.32
CA ALA A 21 -8.40 10.42 -8.10
C ALA A 21 -8.96 10.19 -6.68
N VAL A 22 -8.81 8.99 -6.11
CA VAL A 22 -9.14 8.73 -4.69
C VAL A 22 -8.34 9.66 -3.77
N GLY A 23 -7.02 9.77 -3.98
CA GLY A 23 -6.18 10.68 -3.21
C GLY A 23 -6.63 12.14 -3.34
N GLU A 24 -6.91 12.60 -4.57
CA GLU A 24 -7.37 13.96 -4.86
C GLU A 24 -8.69 14.30 -4.16
N ALA A 25 -9.65 13.36 -4.15
CA ALA A 25 -10.93 13.52 -3.45
C ALA A 25 -10.74 13.75 -1.94
N HIS A 26 -9.73 13.13 -1.35
CA HIS A 26 -9.34 13.33 0.06
C HIS A 26 -8.31 14.45 0.27
N ARG A 27 -7.91 15.16 -0.80
CA ARG A 27 -6.87 16.20 -0.77
C ARG A 27 -5.54 15.72 -0.20
N VAL A 28 -5.15 14.51 -0.56
CA VAL A 28 -3.85 13.91 -0.22
C VAL A 28 -3.07 13.57 -1.49
N SER A 29 -1.76 13.78 -1.45
CA SER A 29 -0.87 13.32 -2.51
C SER A 29 -0.71 11.79 -2.47
N ALA A 30 -0.22 11.20 -3.56
CA ALA A 30 0.05 9.77 -3.63
C ALA A 30 1.00 9.28 -2.51
N SER A 31 2.03 10.07 -2.16
CA SER A 31 2.95 9.73 -1.07
C SER A 31 2.30 9.84 0.31
N GLU A 32 1.40 10.81 0.52
CA GLU A 32 0.63 10.93 1.77
C GLU A 32 -0.35 9.76 1.91
N GLN A 33 -1.06 9.42 0.83
CA GLN A 33 -1.94 8.25 0.79
C GLN A 33 -1.19 6.95 1.13
N ALA A 34 -0.07 6.69 0.45
CA ALA A 34 0.75 5.52 0.71
C ALA A 34 1.30 5.49 2.15
N SER A 35 1.73 6.64 2.69
CA SER A 35 2.17 6.73 4.09
C SER A 35 1.07 6.36 5.07
N LEU A 36 -0.13 6.90 4.90
CA LEU A 36 -1.27 6.66 5.79
C LEU A 36 -1.67 5.19 5.79
N VAL A 37 -1.78 4.58 4.61
CA VAL A 37 -2.15 3.16 4.47
C VAL A 37 -1.05 2.25 5.01
N THR A 38 0.22 2.54 4.70
CA THR A 38 1.36 1.77 5.24
C THR A 38 1.43 1.85 6.76
N LEU A 39 1.26 3.04 7.37
CA LEU A 39 1.28 3.20 8.83
C LEU A 39 0.04 2.63 9.53
N LEU A 40 -1.07 2.47 8.83
CA LEU A 40 -2.25 1.76 9.35
C LEU A 40 -1.94 0.26 9.52
N ALA A 41 -1.29 -0.34 8.53
CA ALA A 41 -0.91 -1.75 8.55
C ALA A 41 0.33 -2.02 9.44
N HIS A 42 1.23 -1.05 9.56
CA HIS A 42 2.52 -1.17 10.25
C HIS A 42 2.74 0.02 11.20
N PRO A 43 2.08 0.04 12.37
CA PRO A 43 2.28 1.11 13.35
C PRO A 43 3.69 1.05 13.97
N ASP A 44 4.10 2.16 14.58
CA ASP A 44 5.34 2.27 15.35
C ASP A 44 6.63 2.00 14.55
N ARG A 45 6.64 2.29 13.26
CA ARG A 45 7.84 2.17 12.42
C ARG A 45 8.66 3.46 12.42
N PRO A 46 10.00 3.36 12.28
CA PRO A 46 10.87 4.55 12.18
C PRO A 46 10.66 5.29 10.84
N VAL A 47 11.05 6.58 10.82
CA VAL A 47 10.95 7.43 9.61
C VAL A 47 11.74 6.84 8.44
N SER A 48 12.95 6.31 8.70
CA SER A 48 13.79 5.67 7.67
C SER A 48 13.09 4.51 7.01
N TRP A 49 12.48 3.61 7.79
CA TRP A 49 11.73 2.47 7.26
C TRP A 49 10.59 2.91 6.32
N LEU A 50 9.84 3.95 6.71
CA LEU A 50 8.81 4.49 5.83
C LEU A 50 9.41 5.05 4.53
N GLY A 51 10.60 5.67 4.60
CA GLY A 51 11.34 6.14 3.44
C GLY A 51 11.70 5.00 2.50
N ASP A 52 12.22 3.91 3.04
CA ASP A 52 12.61 2.72 2.27
C ASP A 52 11.38 2.09 1.58
N VAL A 53 10.26 1.91 2.31
CA VAL A 53 9.00 1.39 1.73
C VAL A 53 8.46 2.28 0.62
N LEU A 54 8.60 3.59 0.71
CA LEU A 54 8.08 4.53 -0.29
C LEU A 54 9.08 4.86 -1.41
N GLY A 55 10.31 4.34 -1.34
CA GLY A 55 11.38 4.66 -2.29
C GLY A 55 11.81 6.14 -2.24
N LEU A 56 11.79 6.76 -1.04
CA LEU A 56 12.10 8.16 -0.84
C LEU A 56 13.49 8.36 -0.20
N THR A 57 14.15 9.44 -0.60
CA THR A 57 15.38 9.88 0.09
C THR A 57 15.10 10.29 1.54
N SER A 58 16.12 10.28 2.41
CA SER A 58 15.98 10.68 3.81
C SER A 58 15.40 12.09 3.97
N SER A 59 15.78 13.05 3.12
CA SER A 59 15.19 14.39 3.12
C SER A 59 13.76 14.42 2.59
N GLY A 60 13.43 13.55 1.63
CA GLY A 60 12.10 13.40 1.06
C GLY A 60 11.10 12.89 2.09
N VAL A 61 11.45 11.79 2.78
CA VAL A 61 10.57 11.20 3.80
C VAL A 61 10.44 12.11 5.02
N THR A 62 11.49 12.83 5.42
CA THR A 62 11.40 13.79 6.52
C THR A 62 10.39 14.89 6.22
N ARG A 63 10.48 15.54 5.05
CA ARG A 63 9.51 16.56 4.61
C ARG A 63 8.09 16.02 4.49
N LEU A 64 7.93 14.79 4.02
CA LEU A 64 6.63 14.13 3.96
C LEU A 64 6.03 13.94 5.36
N VAL A 65 6.82 13.39 6.30
CA VAL A 65 6.38 13.19 7.68
C VAL A 65 6.08 14.52 8.39
N ASP A 66 6.85 15.59 8.13
CA ASP A 66 6.58 16.94 8.68
C ASP A 66 5.20 17.43 8.23
N ARG A 67 4.85 17.25 6.94
CA ARG A 67 3.51 17.60 6.44
C ARG A 67 2.41 16.77 7.10
N LEU A 68 2.60 15.45 7.25
CA LEU A 68 1.61 14.57 7.89
C LEU A 68 1.38 14.96 9.37
N VAL A 69 2.44 15.35 10.07
CA VAL A 69 2.37 15.85 11.45
C VAL A 69 1.68 17.21 11.50
N ALA A 70 2.04 18.14 10.62
CA ALA A 70 1.40 19.48 10.54
C ALA A 70 -0.11 19.38 10.24
N ARG A 71 -0.53 18.37 9.47
CA ARG A 71 -1.95 18.07 9.20
C ARG A 71 -2.64 17.29 10.33
N GLY A 72 -1.92 16.94 11.40
CA GLY A 72 -2.44 16.23 12.55
C GLY A 72 -2.82 14.76 12.28
N TRP A 73 -2.26 14.15 11.25
CA TRP A 73 -2.56 12.75 10.89
C TRP A 73 -1.58 11.74 11.47
N VAL A 74 -0.37 12.20 11.77
CA VAL A 74 0.72 11.37 12.31
C VAL A 74 1.32 12.05 13.53
N THR A 75 1.73 11.27 14.51
CA THR A 75 2.56 11.70 15.64
C THR A 75 3.91 11.01 15.60
N ARG A 76 4.93 11.71 16.11
CA ARG A 76 6.24 11.14 16.39
C ARG A 76 6.32 10.79 17.86
N THR A 77 6.49 9.51 18.16
CA THR A 77 6.69 9.02 19.53
C THR A 77 8.17 8.72 19.77
N PRO A 78 8.69 8.84 21.00
CA PRO A 78 10.01 8.35 21.33
C PRO A 78 10.12 6.86 21.03
N GLY A 79 11.21 6.43 20.38
CA GLY A 79 11.54 5.01 20.25
C GLY A 79 12.25 4.52 21.52
N THR A 80 12.68 3.27 21.51
CA THR A 80 13.53 2.68 22.57
C THR A 80 14.90 3.38 22.69
N ASP A 81 15.35 4.03 21.61
CA ASP A 81 16.49 4.94 21.58
C ASP A 81 15.97 6.33 21.20
N ALA A 82 16.39 7.36 21.95
CA ALA A 82 15.98 8.76 21.77
C ALA A 82 16.29 9.31 20.36
N ARG A 83 17.18 8.66 19.61
CA ARG A 83 17.56 9.00 18.24
C ARG A 83 16.59 8.47 17.19
N HIS A 84 15.74 7.47 17.52
CA HIS A 84 14.83 6.82 16.58
C HIS A 84 13.38 7.16 16.92
N ARG A 85 12.88 8.22 16.30
CA ARG A 85 11.44 8.56 16.42
C ARG A 85 10.60 7.59 15.62
N ARG A 86 9.57 7.05 16.26
CA ARG A 86 8.59 6.16 15.65
C ARG A 86 7.36 6.94 15.21
N LEU A 87 6.71 6.45 14.16
CA LEU A 87 5.54 7.07 13.56
C LEU A 87 4.28 6.30 13.96
N ARG A 88 3.27 7.03 14.38
CA ARG A 88 1.96 6.47 14.69
C ARG A 88 0.87 7.35 14.11
N LEU A 89 -0.18 6.75 13.54
CA LEU A 89 -1.37 7.50 13.14
C LEU A 89 -2.07 8.06 14.37
N THR A 90 -2.59 9.27 14.23
CA THR A 90 -3.57 9.83 15.17
C THR A 90 -4.96 9.22 14.91
N GLY A 91 -5.95 9.53 15.75
CA GLY A 91 -7.33 9.13 15.49
C GLY A 91 -7.86 9.65 14.14
N SER A 92 -7.53 10.90 13.78
CA SER A 92 -7.89 11.50 12.49
C SER A 92 -7.13 10.84 11.33
N GLY A 93 -5.84 10.55 11.50
CA GLY A 93 -5.04 9.84 10.51
C GLY A 93 -5.56 8.41 10.26
N THR A 94 -5.93 7.70 11.32
CA THR A 94 -6.51 6.35 11.22
C THR A 94 -7.85 6.37 10.46
N LYS A 95 -8.72 7.34 10.78
CA LYS A 95 -10.00 7.51 10.09
C LYS A 95 -9.80 7.79 8.61
N LEU A 96 -8.87 8.67 8.25
CA LEU A 96 -8.54 9.00 6.88
C LEU A 96 -7.95 7.79 6.13
N ALA A 97 -7.00 7.08 6.74
CA ALA A 97 -6.38 5.89 6.13
C ALA A 97 -7.43 4.80 5.81
N ARG A 98 -8.37 4.56 6.73
CA ARG A 98 -9.48 3.62 6.50
C ARG A 98 -10.43 4.08 5.40
N SER A 99 -10.71 5.39 5.29
CA SER A 99 -11.53 5.92 4.21
C SER A 99 -10.85 5.73 2.85
N LEU A 100 -9.54 6.04 2.76
CA LEU A 100 -8.74 5.81 1.55
C LEU A 100 -8.71 4.35 1.11
N ASN A 101 -8.60 3.40 2.06
CA ASN A 101 -8.68 1.98 1.76
C ASN A 101 -10.04 1.59 1.18
N ARG A 102 -11.12 2.01 1.83
CA ARG A 102 -12.48 1.70 1.40
C ARG A 102 -12.77 2.23 -0.01
N ASP A 103 -12.45 3.49 -0.28
CA ASP A 103 -12.70 4.09 -1.59
C ASP A 103 -11.84 3.42 -2.68
N ARG A 104 -10.64 2.95 -2.33
CA ARG A 104 -9.79 2.16 -3.21
C ARG A 104 -10.38 0.75 -3.45
N GLU A 105 -10.94 0.11 -2.43
CA GLU A 105 -11.65 -1.16 -2.56
C GLU A 105 -12.85 -1.04 -3.50
N GLU A 106 -13.61 0.04 -3.41
CA GLU A 106 -14.73 0.32 -4.33
C GLU A 106 -14.26 0.43 -5.79
N VAL A 107 -13.16 1.14 -6.04
CA VAL A 107 -12.54 1.24 -7.38
C VAL A 107 -12.14 -0.14 -7.92
N LEU A 108 -11.55 -0.99 -7.09
CA LEU A 108 -11.14 -2.35 -7.49
C LEU A 108 -12.36 -3.26 -7.71
N ALA A 109 -13.35 -3.19 -6.82
CA ALA A 109 -14.59 -3.97 -6.95
C ALA A 109 -15.34 -3.61 -8.24
N ASP A 110 -15.42 -2.31 -8.55
CA ASP A 110 -16.01 -1.82 -9.81
C ASP A 110 -15.28 -2.39 -11.03
N ALA A 111 -13.94 -2.37 -11.02
CA ALA A 111 -13.13 -2.85 -12.13
C ALA A 111 -13.37 -4.32 -12.49
N VAL A 112 -13.73 -5.15 -11.51
CA VAL A 112 -14.00 -6.58 -11.71
C VAL A 112 -15.50 -6.93 -11.65
N SER A 113 -16.38 -5.94 -11.58
CA SER A 113 -17.81 -6.16 -11.39
C SER A 113 -18.49 -6.93 -12.52
N GLY A 114 -17.98 -6.77 -13.75
CA GLY A 114 -18.50 -7.46 -14.93
C GLY A 114 -18.02 -8.90 -15.11
N LEU A 115 -17.15 -9.41 -14.24
CA LEU A 115 -16.64 -10.77 -14.33
C LEU A 115 -17.62 -11.78 -13.70
N THR A 116 -17.77 -12.95 -14.32
CA THR A 116 -18.45 -14.09 -13.71
C THR A 116 -17.65 -14.64 -12.53
N ALA A 117 -18.26 -15.48 -11.69
CA ALA A 117 -17.54 -16.13 -10.58
C ALA A 117 -16.35 -16.97 -11.06
N THR A 118 -16.49 -17.66 -12.18
CA THR A 118 -15.42 -18.46 -12.80
C THR A 118 -14.29 -17.55 -13.29
N ASP A 119 -14.59 -16.47 -14.00
CA ASP A 119 -13.58 -15.53 -14.50
C ASP A 119 -12.83 -14.86 -13.34
N ARG A 120 -13.51 -14.56 -12.21
CA ARG A 120 -12.86 -14.04 -11.00
C ARG A 120 -11.86 -15.02 -10.41
N ALA A 121 -12.24 -16.29 -10.29
CA ALA A 121 -11.32 -17.31 -9.77
C ALA A 121 -10.11 -17.52 -10.68
N ASP A 122 -10.32 -17.50 -12.00
CA ASP A 122 -9.22 -17.57 -12.97
C ASP A 122 -8.31 -16.33 -12.90
N LEU A 123 -8.89 -15.13 -12.79
CA LEU A 123 -8.14 -13.89 -12.62
C LEU A 123 -7.34 -13.89 -11.32
N GLU A 124 -7.93 -14.33 -10.20
CA GLU A 124 -7.24 -14.46 -8.91
C GLU A 124 -6.01 -15.35 -9.03
N ARG A 125 -6.17 -16.54 -9.59
CA ARG A 125 -5.05 -17.48 -9.82
C ARG A 125 -3.94 -16.90 -10.71
N LEU A 126 -4.31 -16.16 -11.76
CA LEU A 126 -3.35 -15.51 -12.66
C LEU A 126 -2.62 -14.35 -11.96
N LEU A 127 -3.35 -13.53 -11.21
CA LEU A 127 -2.77 -12.44 -10.43
C LEU A 127 -1.84 -12.95 -9.32
N ASP A 128 -2.22 -14.04 -8.66
CA ASP A 128 -1.38 -14.69 -7.65
C ASP A 128 -0.01 -15.07 -8.25
N SER A 129 -0.01 -15.74 -9.40
CA SER A 129 1.21 -16.11 -10.10
C SER A 129 2.03 -14.89 -10.57
N LEU A 130 1.36 -13.85 -11.10
CA LEU A 130 2.04 -12.65 -11.59
C LEU A 130 2.65 -11.85 -10.43
N VAL A 131 1.89 -11.65 -9.35
CA VAL A 131 2.35 -10.91 -8.16
C VAL A 131 3.48 -11.66 -7.47
N GLY A 132 3.37 -12.98 -7.34
CA GLY A 132 4.42 -13.82 -6.75
C GLY A 132 5.75 -13.74 -7.46
N ALA A 133 5.76 -13.48 -8.77
CA ALA A 133 6.97 -13.35 -9.58
C ALA A 133 7.57 -11.93 -9.59
N LEU A 134 6.95 -10.94 -8.93
CA LEU A 134 7.41 -9.55 -9.03
C LEU A 134 8.67 -9.25 -8.23
N HIS A 135 8.86 -9.91 -7.09
CA HIS A 135 9.92 -9.55 -6.14
C HIS A 135 10.53 -10.77 -5.46
N GLU A 136 11.81 -10.64 -5.12
CA GLU A 136 12.60 -11.64 -4.38
C GLU A 136 13.05 -11.14 -3.00
N ASP A 137 12.80 -9.87 -2.65
CA ASP A 137 13.20 -9.26 -1.38
C ASP A 137 12.04 -8.56 -0.67
N LEU A 138 12.17 -8.46 0.66
CA LEU A 138 11.15 -7.90 1.54
C LEU A 138 10.85 -6.42 1.26
N MET A 139 11.85 -5.59 0.96
CA MET A 139 11.61 -4.14 0.81
C MET A 139 10.87 -3.83 -0.50
N SER A 140 11.21 -4.50 -1.59
CA SER A 140 10.46 -4.42 -2.85
C SER A 140 9.02 -4.90 -2.69
N THR A 141 8.81 -5.97 -1.91
CA THR A 141 7.49 -6.46 -1.51
C THR A 141 6.72 -5.41 -0.72
N MET A 142 7.34 -4.80 0.29
CA MET A 142 6.71 -3.74 1.08
C MET A 142 6.33 -2.53 0.23
N HIS A 143 7.17 -2.18 -0.75
CA HIS A 143 6.86 -1.12 -1.71
C HIS A 143 5.62 -1.47 -2.56
N THR A 144 5.50 -2.69 -3.06
CA THR A 144 4.33 -3.17 -3.81
C THR A 144 3.08 -3.14 -2.94
N CYS A 145 3.18 -3.62 -1.70
CA CYS A 145 2.06 -3.73 -0.75
C CYS A 145 1.72 -2.44 -0.01
N ARG A 146 2.38 -1.31 -0.30
CA ARG A 146 2.21 -0.04 0.44
C ARG A 146 0.80 0.55 0.45
N LEU A 147 -0.05 0.09 -0.46
CA LEU A 147 -1.46 0.49 -0.56
C LEU A 147 -2.41 -0.69 -0.35
N CYS A 148 -1.92 -1.91 -0.06
CA CYS A 148 -2.75 -3.10 0.07
C CYS A 148 -3.36 -3.23 1.47
N ASP A 149 -4.58 -3.76 1.53
CA ASP A 149 -5.10 -4.32 2.77
C ASP A 149 -4.58 -5.75 2.94
N ARG A 150 -3.62 -5.93 3.86
CA ARG A 150 -3.00 -7.23 4.12
C ARG A 150 -3.96 -8.23 4.75
N THR A 151 -5.03 -7.78 5.40
CA THR A 151 -6.02 -8.66 6.01
C THR A 151 -6.81 -9.39 4.93
N VAL A 152 -7.10 -8.71 3.83
CA VAL A 152 -7.78 -9.29 2.65
C VAL A 152 -6.90 -10.34 1.96
N CYS A 153 -5.62 -10.01 1.70
CA CYS A 153 -4.69 -10.96 1.04
C CYS A 153 -4.45 -12.25 1.84
N ARG A 154 -4.72 -12.26 3.14
CA ARG A 154 -4.54 -13.42 4.03
C ARG A 154 -5.87 -13.98 4.54
N SER A 155 -6.99 -13.52 4.00
CA SER A 155 -8.30 -14.03 4.37
C SER A 155 -8.50 -15.47 3.87
N GLY A 156 -9.29 -16.26 4.60
CA GLY A 156 -9.57 -17.64 4.20
C GLY A 156 -8.40 -18.62 4.33
N GLY A 157 -7.28 -18.24 4.96
CA GLY A 157 -6.11 -19.13 5.14
C GLY A 157 -5.26 -19.30 3.88
N VAL A 158 -5.49 -18.48 2.83
CA VAL A 158 -4.65 -18.47 1.62
C VAL A 158 -3.34 -17.74 1.92
N PRO A 159 -2.17 -18.33 1.64
CA PRO A 159 -0.89 -17.64 1.81
C PRO A 159 -0.78 -16.46 0.83
N CYS A 160 -0.11 -15.39 1.26
CA CYS A 160 0.18 -14.28 0.36
C CYS A 160 1.18 -14.73 -0.72
N PRO A 161 0.98 -14.40 -2.01
CA PRO A 161 1.92 -14.78 -3.08
C PRO A 161 3.35 -14.26 -2.86
N LEU A 162 3.53 -13.25 -2.00
CA LEU A 162 4.81 -12.66 -1.66
C LEU A 162 5.37 -13.14 -0.29
N ASP A 163 4.76 -14.12 0.36
CA ASP A 163 5.26 -14.63 1.66
C ASP A 163 6.66 -15.24 1.57
N HIS A 164 7.08 -15.71 0.40
CA HIS A 164 8.44 -16.21 0.15
C HIS A 164 9.53 -15.13 0.31
N THR A 165 9.19 -13.85 0.24
CA THR A 165 10.13 -12.73 0.43
C THR A 165 10.30 -12.34 1.91
N VAL A 166 9.46 -12.86 2.80
CA VAL A 166 9.50 -12.57 4.24
C VAL A 166 10.44 -13.58 4.90
N PRO A 167 11.52 -13.14 5.59
CA PRO A 167 12.37 -14.02 6.34
C PRO A 167 11.60 -14.83 7.39
N ALA A 168 11.98 -16.09 7.60
CA ALA A 168 11.27 -17.02 8.50
C ALA A 168 11.32 -16.60 9.99
N ASP A 169 12.20 -15.67 10.32
CA ASP A 169 12.53 -15.18 11.67
C ASP A 169 11.96 -13.77 11.97
N VAL A 170 10.97 -13.28 11.17
CA VAL A 170 10.34 -11.97 11.34
C VAL A 170 8.88 -12.07 11.76
#